data_b0ed43d7320234cfdf686bb651fcd7e8
#
_entry.id   b0ed43d7320234cfdf686bb651fcd7e8
#
_cell.length_a   1.000
_cell.length_b   1.000
_cell.length_c   1.000
_cell.angle_alpha   90.00
_cell.angle_beta   90.00
_cell.angle_gamma   90.00
#
_symmetry.space_group_name_H-M   'P 1'
#
loop_
_entity.id
_entity.type
_entity.pdbx_description
1 polymer ?
#
loop_
_entity_poly.entity_id
_entity_poly.type
_entity_poly.pdbx_seq_one_letter_code
_entity_poly.pdbx_strand_id
1 'polypeptide(L)'
;CFAGCAVMNMDRYSGDGLFASYPMGKRASSKHISFTLPEMTADFINAYVTGSLGITGHFIGACATSLYNLNAGVELIKSGKSELVIVGAAEAILGPPAYIGFSAMGAMATDERMTNLQQLLGEGDDLDYTKFCRPFGDNMGMVCGESAGFAILMSDRLALEVGANIRGCFLNVNINADGNKKSISGPGAGNYFSVGKTFKDIETVFGAKTLQEKSCFLAHGTGTPLNRITESHIVSTFAKEFGIENLPVTSVKSKLGHTMGTAGMDQIWCGLGALESQKLTGICTIPKLADDVFKENLDFFLENKEFNSQKDIAFLNSKGFGGNNATSALISSNLTEKLLQRRFTEKELKAWKKKREATLQLREKNFELAVNSDIEPIYEFDKDVLDLTDLEISKKSIKTKTGFDYALNSDLTKSDF
;
A
#
# COMPACT_ATOMS: atom_id res chain seq x y z
N CYS A 1 -3.14 9.04 12.27
CA CYS A 1 -2.60 7.78 11.72
C CYS A 1 -3.72 6.91 11.18
N PHE A 2 -3.55 6.36 9.97
CA PHE A 2 -4.48 5.39 9.36
C PHE A 2 -3.71 4.14 8.95
N ALA A 3 -3.76 3.12 9.79
CA ALA A 3 -3.04 1.88 9.55
C ALA A 3 -3.69 0.69 10.26
N GLY A 4 -3.55 -0.49 9.68
CA GLY A 4 -4.10 -1.73 10.25
C GLY A 4 -3.87 -2.94 9.37
N CYS A 5 -4.57 -4.04 9.64
CA CYS A 5 -4.53 -5.27 8.88
C CYS A 5 -5.86 -5.54 8.14
N ALA A 6 -5.79 -6.34 7.09
CA ALA A 6 -6.97 -6.76 6.33
C ALA A 6 -7.56 -8.07 6.82
N VAL A 7 -6.70 -8.97 7.24
CA VAL A 7 -7.06 -10.26 7.81
C VAL A 7 -6.74 -10.19 9.28
N MET A 8 -7.76 -10.19 10.12
CA MET A 8 -7.59 -10.16 11.58
C MET A 8 -6.52 -11.15 11.99
N ASN A 9 -5.77 -10.85 13.05
CA ASN A 9 -4.74 -11.74 13.57
C ASN A 9 -5.36 -13.04 14.12
N MET A 10 -5.75 -13.92 13.19
CA MET A 10 -6.54 -15.12 13.48
C MET A 10 -5.82 -16.08 14.41
N ASP A 11 -4.49 -16.08 14.42
CA ASP A 11 -3.71 -16.93 15.32
C ASP A 11 -3.86 -16.51 16.78
N ARG A 12 -4.12 -15.23 17.05
CA ARG A 12 -4.41 -14.76 18.42
C ARG A 12 -5.74 -15.26 18.95
N TYR A 13 -6.68 -15.59 18.07
CA TYR A 13 -7.92 -16.25 18.47
C TYR A 13 -7.78 -17.77 18.49
N SER A 14 -7.16 -18.37 17.47
CA SER A 14 -7.17 -19.82 17.26
C SER A 14 -5.86 -20.51 17.64
N GLY A 15 -4.76 -20.30 17.00
CA GLY A 15 -3.48 -21.02 17.18
C GLY A 15 -3.01 -21.09 18.65
N ASP A 16 -2.02 -20.30 19.01
CA ASP A 16 -1.55 -20.11 20.40
C ASP A 16 -2.41 -19.10 21.19
N GLY A 17 -3.47 -18.61 20.58
CA GLY A 17 -4.32 -17.59 21.14
C GLY A 17 -5.37 -18.09 22.12
N LEU A 18 -6.45 -17.32 22.26
CA LEU A 18 -7.49 -17.55 23.28
C LEU A 18 -8.16 -18.91 23.15
N PHE A 19 -8.52 -19.32 21.92
CA PHE A 19 -9.24 -20.57 21.69
C PHE A 19 -8.39 -21.81 21.94
N ALA A 20 -7.10 -21.76 21.69
CA ALA A 20 -6.20 -22.87 21.98
C ALA A 20 -5.77 -22.90 23.45
N SER A 21 -5.55 -21.74 24.05
CA SER A 21 -4.99 -21.63 25.40
C SER A 21 -6.01 -21.85 26.50
N TYR A 22 -7.24 -21.34 26.33
CA TYR A 22 -8.29 -21.38 27.34
C TYR A 22 -8.73 -22.82 27.66
N PRO A 23 -9.02 -23.70 26.68
CA PRO A 23 -9.37 -25.11 26.98
C PRO A 23 -8.23 -25.87 27.67
N MET A 24 -6.98 -25.45 27.53
CA MET A 24 -5.83 -26.05 28.21
C MET A 24 -5.59 -25.48 29.61
N GLY A 25 -6.51 -24.68 30.14
CA GLY A 25 -6.41 -24.07 31.47
C GLY A 25 -5.35 -22.93 31.55
N LYS A 26 -4.84 -22.45 30.43
CA LYS A 26 -3.94 -21.27 30.40
C LYS A 26 -4.73 -20.00 30.66
N ARG A 27 -4.15 -19.10 31.44
CA ARG A 27 -4.79 -17.82 31.77
C ARG A 27 -4.96 -16.96 30.51
N ALA A 28 -6.19 -16.51 30.26
CA ALA A 28 -6.45 -15.47 29.27
C ALA A 28 -5.80 -14.16 29.70
N SER A 29 -5.17 -13.47 28.75
CA SER A 29 -4.59 -12.14 28.94
C SER A 29 -5.51 -11.07 28.31
N SER A 30 -5.58 -9.88 28.93
CA SER A 30 -6.27 -8.72 28.34
C SER A 30 -5.73 -8.34 26.96
N LYS A 31 -4.49 -8.71 26.64
CA LYS A 31 -3.86 -8.48 25.34
C LYS A 31 -4.47 -9.31 24.21
N HIS A 32 -5.11 -10.44 24.51
CA HIS A 32 -5.65 -11.33 23.47
C HIS A 32 -6.67 -10.64 22.57
N ILE A 33 -7.57 -9.83 23.13
CA ILE A 33 -8.55 -9.08 22.34
C ILE A 33 -7.87 -7.92 21.61
N SER A 34 -7.11 -7.09 22.35
CA SER A 34 -6.47 -5.90 21.77
C SER A 34 -5.62 -6.24 20.55
N PHE A 35 -4.81 -7.29 20.61
CA PHE A 35 -3.95 -7.69 19.49
C PHE A 35 -4.69 -8.32 18.30
N THR A 36 -5.99 -8.52 18.38
CA THR A 36 -6.80 -9.00 17.26
C THR A 36 -7.54 -7.89 16.53
N LEU A 37 -7.59 -6.69 17.11
CA LEU A 37 -8.27 -5.56 16.50
C LEU A 37 -7.52 -5.12 15.22
N PRO A 38 -8.22 -4.97 14.08
CA PRO A 38 -7.58 -4.63 12.81
C PRO A 38 -6.82 -3.29 12.82
N GLU A 39 -7.27 -2.34 13.64
CA GLU A 39 -6.69 -1.00 13.80
C GLU A 39 -5.50 -0.94 14.78
N MET A 40 -5.16 -2.01 15.46
CA MET A 40 -4.11 -2.05 16.49
C MET A 40 -2.77 -1.46 16.01
N THR A 41 -2.47 -1.55 14.73
CA THR A 41 -1.26 -0.96 14.15
C THR A 41 -1.25 0.57 14.29
N ALA A 42 -2.38 1.25 14.03
CA ALA A 42 -2.50 2.69 14.23
C ALA A 42 -2.43 3.05 15.71
N ASP A 43 -3.09 2.26 16.56
CA ASP A 43 -3.10 2.48 18.01
C ASP A 43 -1.69 2.35 18.59
N PHE A 44 -0.91 1.34 18.17
CA PHE A 44 0.48 1.19 18.58
C PHE A 44 1.34 2.39 18.18
N ILE A 45 1.21 2.86 16.93
CA ILE A 45 1.97 4.02 16.44
C ILE A 45 1.60 5.27 17.24
N ASN A 46 0.31 5.51 17.46
CA ASN A 46 -0.12 6.68 18.22
C ASN A 46 0.33 6.63 19.69
N ALA A 47 0.21 5.46 20.34
CA ALA A 47 0.49 5.34 21.77
C ALA A 47 1.98 5.31 22.11
N TYR A 48 2.81 4.69 21.27
CA TYR A 48 4.19 4.35 21.64
C TYR A 48 5.26 4.93 20.71
N VAL A 49 4.88 5.50 19.56
CA VAL A 49 5.85 6.07 18.62
C VAL A 49 5.70 7.58 18.51
N THR A 50 4.47 8.07 18.37
CA THR A 50 4.25 9.49 18.09
C THR A 50 3.64 10.27 19.23
N GLY A 51 2.96 9.62 20.19
CA GLY A 51 2.16 10.29 21.21
C GLY A 51 1.03 11.16 20.62
N SER A 52 0.57 10.85 19.40
CA SER A 52 -0.37 11.68 18.66
C SER A 52 -1.78 11.59 19.25
N LEU A 53 -2.38 12.76 19.48
CA LEU A 53 -3.80 12.93 19.81
C LEU A 53 -4.64 13.32 18.57
N GLY A 54 -4.07 13.20 17.37
CA GLY A 54 -4.73 13.53 16.12
C GLY A 54 -5.73 12.48 15.66
N ILE A 55 -6.32 12.70 14.48
CA ILE A 55 -7.30 11.79 13.88
C ILE A 55 -6.66 10.41 13.64
N THR A 56 -7.34 9.36 14.08
CA THR A 56 -6.89 7.98 13.92
C THR A 56 -8.00 7.10 13.35
N GLY A 57 -7.63 5.96 12.78
CA GLY A 57 -8.57 4.97 12.30
C GLY A 57 -7.94 3.96 11.34
N HIS A 58 -8.82 3.16 10.74
CA HIS A 58 -8.43 2.14 9.78
C HIS A 58 -9.59 1.84 8.83
N PHE A 59 -9.28 1.73 7.55
CA PHE A 59 -10.23 1.32 6.52
C PHE A 59 -9.83 -0.04 5.95
N ILE A 60 -10.72 -1.01 6.04
CA ILE A 60 -10.51 -2.36 5.54
C ILE A 60 -11.08 -2.47 4.12
N GLY A 61 -10.24 -2.85 3.18
CA GLY A 61 -10.59 -3.15 1.80
C GLY A 61 -10.04 -4.51 1.34
N ALA A 62 -9.94 -5.47 2.27
CA ALA A 62 -9.24 -6.73 2.05
C ALA A 62 -7.84 -6.47 1.46
N CYS A 63 -7.47 -7.08 0.32
CA CYS A 63 -6.17 -6.87 -0.31
C CYS A 63 -5.92 -5.43 -0.82
N ALA A 64 -6.92 -4.55 -0.80
CA ALA A 64 -6.80 -3.13 -1.14
C ALA A 64 -6.65 -2.21 0.09
N THR A 65 -6.57 -2.75 1.29
CA THR A 65 -6.53 -2.03 2.58
C THR A 65 -5.50 -0.90 2.60
N SER A 66 -4.28 -1.13 2.15
CA SER A 66 -3.24 -0.09 2.10
C SER A 66 -3.66 1.12 1.28
N LEU A 67 -4.29 0.92 0.11
CA LEU A 67 -4.73 2.01 -0.74
C LEU A 67 -5.99 2.71 -0.17
N TYR A 68 -6.82 2.00 0.62
CA TYR A 68 -7.92 2.61 1.37
C TYR A 68 -7.38 3.55 2.45
N ASN A 69 -6.37 3.13 3.21
CA ASN A 69 -5.70 3.98 4.21
C ASN A 69 -4.96 5.15 3.54
N LEU A 70 -4.32 4.91 2.38
CA LEU A 70 -3.72 5.97 1.57
C LEU A 70 -4.77 7.02 1.17
N ASN A 71 -5.96 6.58 0.72
CA ASN A 71 -7.06 7.48 0.39
C ASN A 71 -7.46 8.36 1.57
N ALA A 72 -7.61 7.76 2.76
CA ALA A 72 -7.94 8.52 3.96
C ALA A 72 -6.92 9.62 4.25
N GLY A 73 -5.63 9.31 4.15
CA GLY A 73 -4.56 10.29 4.33
C GLY A 73 -4.57 11.40 3.29
N VAL A 74 -4.73 11.04 2.01
CA VAL A 74 -4.82 12.01 0.90
C VAL A 74 -6.00 12.96 1.09
N GLU A 75 -7.19 12.44 1.42
CA GLU A 75 -8.39 13.26 1.60
C GLU A 75 -8.31 14.18 2.84
N LEU A 76 -7.69 13.72 3.94
CA LEU A 76 -7.46 14.59 5.11
C LEU A 76 -6.53 15.76 4.79
N ILE A 77 -5.47 15.53 4.01
CA ILE A 77 -4.54 16.58 3.60
C ILE A 77 -5.23 17.54 2.61
N LYS A 78 -5.92 17.00 1.59
CA LYS A 78 -6.65 17.81 0.59
C LYS A 78 -7.74 18.68 1.21
N SER A 79 -8.43 18.17 2.21
CA SER A 79 -9.45 18.92 2.95
C SER A 79 -8.89 19.91 3.97
N GLY A 80 -7.57 19.95 4.17
CA GLY A 80 -6.92 20.82 5.16
C GLY A 80 -7.14 20.41 6.61
N LYS A 81 -7.73 19.24 6.87
CA LYS A 81 -7.97 18.73 8.24
C LYS A 81 -6.69 18.21 8.90
N SER A 82 -5.68 17.87 8.13
CA SER A 82 -4.37 17.46 8.63
C SER A 82 -3.28 17.88 7.64
N GLU A 83 -2.13 18.28 8.15
CA GLU A 83 -0.96 18.58 7.32
C GLU A 83 0.04 17.41 7.25
N LEU A 84 -0.07 16.45 8.18
CA LEU A 84 0.75 15.24 8.23
C LEU A 84 -0.13 14.05 8.59
N VAL A 85 -0.03 12.98 7.80
CA VAL A 85 -0.75 11.72 8.06
C VAL A 85 0.18 10.53 7.84
N ILE A 86 0.28 9.64 8.82
CA ILE A 86 0.91 8.34 8.65
C ILE A 86 -0.15 7.39 8.12
N VAL A 87 0.13 6.72 7.00
CA VAL A 87 -0.75 5.72 6.40
C VAL A 87 0.01 4.43 6.18
N GLY A 88 -0.68 3.29 6.31
CA GLY A 88 0.00 2.02 6.08
C GLY A 88 -0.84 0.79 6.40
N ALA A 89 -0.16 -0.32 6.47
CA ALA A 89 -0.71 -1.60 6.91
C ALA A 89 0.42 -2.49 7.47
N ALA A 90 0.05 -3.45 8.30
CA ALA A 90 0.91 -4.54 8.74
C ALA A 90 0.08 -5.83 8.71
N GLU A 91 0.63 -6.87 8.11
CA GLU A 91 -0.05 -8.15 7.97
C GLU A 91 0.91 -9.29 8.31
N ALA A 92 0.49 -10.17 9.23
CA ALA A 92 1.24 -11.35 9.67
C ALA A 92 0.27 -12.55 9.67
N ILE A 93 0.13 -13.20 8.52
CA ILE A 93 -0.90 -14.21 8.25
C ILE A 93 -0.36 -15.61 7.99
N LEU A 94 0.96 -15.83 8.09
CA LEU A 94 1.56 -17.13 7.79
C LEU A 94 1.31 -18.13 8.93
N GLY A 95 0.05 -18.36 9.22
CA GLY A 95 -0.44 -19.28 10.25
C GLY A 95 -1.52 -20.23 9.73
N PRO A 96 -1.76 -21.36 10.43
CA PRO A 96 -2.70 -22.40 10.01
C PRO A 96 -4.10 -21.90 9.64
N PRO A 97 -4.74 -20.97 10.38
CA PRO A 97 -6.09 -20.52 10.06
C PRO A 97 -6.22 -19.87 8.70
N ALA A 98 -5.24 -19.03 8.30
CA ALA A 98 -5.24 -18.38 6.99
C ALA A 98 -5.03 -19.41 5.86
N TYR A 99 -4.06 -20.32 6.03
CA TYR A 99 -3.81 -21.37 5.04
C TYR A 99 -5.01 -22.30 4.87
N ILE A 100 -5.63 -22.76 5.96
CA ILE A 100 -6.84 -23.61 5.91
C ILE A 100 -7.97 -22.88 5.18
N GLY A 101 -8.25 -21.63 5.56
CA GLY A 101 -9.32 -20.84 4.96
C GLY A 101 -9.12 -20.59 3.46
N PHE A 102 -7.95 -20.11 3.05
CA PHE A 102 -7.67 -19.85 1.63
C PHE A 102 -7.53 -21.13 0.80
N SER A 103 -7.06 -22.23 1.39
CA SER A 103 -7.03 -23.54 0.71
C SER A 103 -8.45 -24.07 0.48
N ALA A 104 -9.34 -23.98 1.45
CA ALA A 104 -10.74 -24.35 1.31
C ALA A 104 -11.47 -23.56 0.22
N MET A 105 -11.06 -22.30 -0.01
CA MET A 105 -11.57 -21.47 -1.11
C MET A 105 -10.96 -21.81 -2.47
N GLY A 106 -10.00 -22.75 -2.54
CA GLY A 106 -9.25 -23.04 -3.76
C GLY A 106 -8.37 -21.89 -4.24
N ALA A 107 -7.99 -20.96 -3.34
CA ALA A 107 -7.22 -19.77 -3.71
C ALA A 107 -5.70 -19.96 -3.63
N MET A 108 -5.22 -21.02 -2.93
CA MET A 108 -3.80 -21.27 -2.69
C MET A 108 -3.15 -22.12 -3.79
N ALA A 109 -1.89 -21.82 -4.07
CA ALA A 109 -0.98 -22.68 -4.82
C ALA A 109 -0.46 -23.78 -3.87
N THR A 110 -1.23 -24.85 -3.70
CA THR A 110 -0.84 -26.01 -2.87
C THR A 110 0.10 -26.92 -3.62
N ASP A 111 0.86 -27.78 -2.91
CA ASP A 111 1.79 -28.75 -3.50
C ASP A 111 1.09 -29.61 -4.55
N GLU A 112 -0.07 -30.19 -4.23
CA GLU A 112 -0.87 -30.99 -5.17
C GLU A 112 -1.20 -30.22 -6.45
N ARG A 113 -1.66 -28.97 -6.32
CA ARG A 113 -2.04 -28.15 -7.49
C ARG A 113 -0.83 -27.76 -8.32
N MET A 114 0.30 -27.49 -7.67
CA MET A 114 1.54 -27.14 -8.36
C MET A 114 2.19 -28.36 -9.01
N THR A 115 2.15 -29.54 -8.38
CA THR A 115 2.58 -30.80 -9.02
C THR A 115 1.78 -31.06 -10.30
N ASN A 116 0.46 -30.94 -10.22
CA ASN A 116 -0.41 -31.10 -11.39
C ASN A 116 -0.08 -30.08 -12.50
N LEU A 117 0.19 -28.83 -12.13
CA LEU A 117 0.58 -27.79 -13.10
C LEU A 117 1.92 -28.12 -13.76
N GLN A 118 2.94 -28.48 -12.97
CA GLN A 118 4.28 -28.82 -13.50
C GLN A 118 4.23 -30.02 -14.46
N GLN A 119 3.47 -31.06 -14.14
CA GLN A 119 3.23 -32.19 -15.01
C GLN A 119 2.58 -31.77 -16.34
N LEU A 120 1.56 -30.90 -16.30
CA LEU A 120 0.91 -30.35 -17.49
C LEU A 120 1.88 -29.54 -18.37
N LEU A 121 2.81 -28.83 -17.75
CA LEU A 121 3.78 -27.97 -18.41
C LEU A 121 5.07 -28.73 -18.83
N GLY A 122 5.27 -29.93 -18.34
CA GLY A 122 6.52 -30.68 -18.56
C GLY A 122 7.73 -30.07 -17.83
N GLU A 123 7.52 -29.42 -16.69
CA GLU A 123 8.55 -28.71 -15.90
C GLU A 123 9.30 -29.64 -14.91
N GLY A 124 9.05 -30.97 -14.95
CA GLY A 124 9.67 -31.97 -14.07
C GLY A 124 8.83 -32.26 -12.81
N ASP A 125 9.31 -33.17 -11.96
CA ASP A 125 8.56 -33.67 -10.80
C ASP A 125 8.97 -33.00 -9.49
N ASP A 126 10.10 -32.31 -9.43
CA ASP A 126 10.57 -31.62 -8.22
C ASP A 126 9.93 -30.25 -8.06
N LEU A 127 9.27 -30.01 -6.92
CA LEU A 127 8.63 -28.73 -6.62
C LEU A 127 9.66 -27.63 -6.29
N ASP A 128 9.68 -26.59 -7.11
CA ASP A 128 10.42 -25.36 -6.84
C ASP A 128 9.48 -24.32 -6.19
N TYR A 129 9.45 -24.27 -4.85
CA TYR A 129 8.60 -23.35 -4.08
C TYR A 129 8.88 -21.88 -4.39
N THR A 130 10.08 -21.54 -4.89
CA THR A 130 10.41 -20.16 -5.26
C THR A 130 9.63 -19.69 -6.49
N LYS A 131 9.01 -20.61 -7.24
CA LYS A 131 8.23 -20.36 -8.45
C LYS A 131 6.72 -20.55 -8.27
N PHE A 132 6.23 -20.73 -7.06
CA PHE A 132 4.80 -20.96 -6.83
C PHE A 132 3.94 -19.72 -7.10
N CYS A 133 4.42 -18.52 -6.78
CA CYS A 133 3.71 -17.30 -7.09
C CYS A 133 3.93 -16.89 -8.55
N ARG A 134 2.98 -17.16 -9.44
CA ARG A 134 3.11 -17.05 -10.90
C ARG A 134 2.14 -16.03 -11.51
N PRO A 135 2.28 -14.70 -11.20
CA PRO A 135 1.42 -13.68 -11.81
C PRO A 135 1.50 -13.73 -13.34
N PHE A 136 0.35 -13.72 -14.00
CA PHE A 136 0.20 -13.71 -15.45
C PHE A 136 0.78 -14.93 -16.21
N GLY A 137 1.43 -15.86 -15.53
CA GLY A 137 1.80 -17.16 -16.09
C GLY A 137 0.72 -18.21 -15.91
N ASP A 138 0.98 -19.43 -16.37
CA ASP A 138 0.19 -20.58 -15.96
C ASP A 138 0.33 -20.74 -14.45
N ASN A 139 -0.79 -20.74 -13.75
CA ASN A 139 -0.84 -20.66 -12.29
C ASN A 139 -2.04 -21.40 -11.72
N MET A 140 -1.96 -21.76 -10.44
CA MET A 140 -3.00 -22.53 -9.74
C MET A 140 -3.48 -21.84 -8.44
N GLY A 141 -2.95 -20.69 -8.10
CA GLY A 141 -3.33 -19.97 -6.88
C GLY A 141 -2.29 -18.95 -6.46
N MET A 142 -2.57 -18.31 -5.34
CA MET A 142 -1.66 -17.34 -4.71
C MET A 142 -0.75 -18.05 -3.69
N VAL A 143 0.35 -17.39 -3.36
CA VAL A 143 1.21 -17.71 -2.22
C VAL A 143 1.06 -16.57 -1.21
N CYS A 144 0.81 -16.89 0.05
CA CYS A 144 0.73 -15.87 1.10
C CYS A 144 2.12 -15.33 1.45
N GLY A 145 2.17 -14.07 1.83
CA GLY A 145 3.33 -13.38 2.36
C GLY A 145 2.97 -12.50 3.55
N GLU A 146 3.95 -12.05 4.29
CA GLU A 146 3.83 -11.09 5.39
C GLU A 146 4.60 -9.82 5.06
N SER A 147 4.10 -8.69 5.51
CA SER A 147 4.75 -7.40 5.30
C SER A 147 4.22 -6.36 6.29
N ALA A 148 5.01 -5.32 6.50
CA ALA A 148 4.58 -4.09 7.15
C ALA A 148 5.17 -2.90 6.39
N GLY A 149 4.32 -1.93 6.07
CA GLY A 149 4.75 -0.76 5.33
C GLY A 149 3.96 0.48 5.70
N PHE A 150 4.66 1.61 5.82
CA PHE A 150 4.07 2.90 6.18
C PHE A 150 4.63 4.00 5.28
N ALA A 151 3.80 4.97 4.99
CA ALA A 151 4.18 6.21 4.32
C ALA A 151 3.76 7.41 5.18
N ILE A 152 4.63 8.41 5.25
CA ILE A 152 4.33 9.70 5.85
C ILE A 152 3.93 10.64 4.73
N LEU A 153 2.65 11.03 4.72
CA LEU A 153 2.11 12.01 3.80
C LEU A 153 2.15 13.38 4.46
N MET A 154 2.53 14.39 3.70
CA MET A 154 2.54 15.78 4.16
C MET A 154 1.86 16.67 3.14
N SER A 155 1.27 17.78 3.62
CA SER A 155 0.93 18.89 2.74
C SER A 155 2.21 19.42 2.09
N ASP A 156 2.11 19.93 0.88
CA ASP A 156 3.26 20.50 0.19
C ASP A 156 3.90 21.65 0.98
N ARG A 157 3.09 22.47 1.67
CA ARG A 157 3.58 23.55 2.52
C ARG A 157 4.42 23.01 3.68
N LEU A 158 3.90 22.06 4.45
CA LEU A 158 4.63 21.48 5.58
C LEU A 158 5.92 20.78 5.08
N ALA A 159 5.85 20.03 3.98
CA ALA A 159 7.00 19.36 3.41
C ALA A 159 8.16 20.33 3.06
N LEU A 160 7.83 21.50 2.52
CA LEU A 160 8.82 22.54 2.25
C LEU A 160 9.33 23.18 3.56
N GLU A 161 8.45 23.43 4.51
CA GLU A 161 8.78 24.06 5.78
C GLU A 161 9.76 23.22 6.61
N VAL A 162 9.53 21.93 6.73
CA VAL A 162 10.40 21.03 7.51
C VAL A 162 11.63 20.55 6.71
N GLY A 163 11.74 20.87 5.44
CA GLY A 163 12.83 20.37 4.59
C GLY A 163 12.71 18.89 4.27
N ALA A 164 11.48 18.39 4.06
CA ALA A 164 11.26 16.97 3.80
C ALA A 164 11.99 16.48 2.55
N ASN A 165 12.48 15.24 2.60
CA ASN A 165 12.95 14.52 1.42
C ASN A 165 11.75 13.96 0.65
N ILE A 166 11.20 14.77 -0.25
CA ILE A 166 10.02 14.39 -1.05
C ILE A 166 10.42 13.34 -2.08
N ARG A 167 10.00 12.10 -1.87
CA ARG A 167 10.29 10.98 -2.77
C ARG A 167 9.29 10.89 -3.93
N GLY A 168 8.12 11.47 -3.77
CA GLY A 168 7.05 11.48 -4.76
C GLY A 168 5.77 12.07 -4.19
N CYS A 169 4.69 12.05 -4.96
CA CYS A 169 3.38 12.44 -4.47
C CYS A 169 2.27 11.56 -5.04
N PHE A 170 1.09 11.66 -4.42
CA PHE A 170 -0.15 11.09 -4.91
C PHE A 170 -1.13 12.21 -5.25
N LEU A 171 -1.81 12.09 -6.39
CA LEU A 171 -2.85 13.05 -6.76
C LEU A 171 -4.20 12.64 -6.17
N ASN A 172 -4.50 11.35 -6.28
CA ASN A 172 -5.79 10.78 -5.90
C ASN A 172 -5.66 9.27 -5.67
N VAL A 173 -6.64 8.69 -4.99
CA VAL A 173 -6.87 7.24 -4.93
C VAL A 173 -8.30 6.97 -5.37
N ASN A 174 -8.47 6.27 -6.46
CA ASN A 174 -9.79 5.95 -7.00
C ASN A 174 -10.27 4.60 -6.45
N ILE A 175 -11.33 4.63 -5.63
CA ILE A 175 -11.93 3.47 -4.99
C ILE A 175 -13.30 3.21 -5.62
N ASN A 176 -13.57 1.96 -6.04
CA ASN A 176 -14.85 1.57 -6.60
C ASN A 176 -15.26 0.16 -6.17
N ALA A 177 -16.52 0.00 -5.82
CA ALA A 177 -17.13 -1.32 -5.63
C ALA A 177 -17.38 -2.01 -6.98
N ASP A 178 -17.44 -3.35 -6.96
CA ASP A 178 -17.67 -4.16 -8.18
C ASP A 178 -19.09 -4.11 -8.75
N GLY A 179 -20.06 -3.62 -7.98
CA GLY A 179 -21.45 -3.68 -8.35
C GLY A 179 -22.04 -5.10 -8.29
N ASN A 180 -23.04 -5.37 -9.12
CA ASN A 180 -23.69 -6.69 -9.18
C ASN A 180 -22.78 -7.73 -9.80
N LYS A 181 -22.63 -8.88 -9.13
CA LYS A 181 -21.81 -10.01 -9.58
C LYS A 181 -22.34 -11.35 -9.10
N LYS A 182 -21.92 -12.45 -9.74
CA LYS A 182 -22.43 -13.79 -9.46
C LYS A 182 -22.07 -14.32 -8.08
N SER A 183 -20.92 -13.92 -7.51
CA SER A 183 -20.46 -14.34 -6.19
C SER A 183 -19.57 -13.26 -5.58
N ILE A 184 -19.43 -13.29 -4.25
CA ILE A 184 -18.56 -12.36 -3.51
C ILE A 184 -17.10 -12.42 -4.02
N SER A 185 -16.60 -13.61 -4.32
CA SER A 185 -15.24 -13.83 -4.79
C SER A 185 -15.04 -13.60 -6.30
N GLY A 186 -16.11 -13.56 -7.07
CA GLY A 186 -16.05 -13.37 -8.52
C GLY A 186 -15.62 -11.96 -8.92
N PRO A 187 -15.12 -11.78 -10.14
CA PRO A 187 -14.76 -10.47 -10.67
C PRO A 187 -16.02 -9.63 -10.96
N GLY A 188 -15.88 -8.31 -10.85
CA GLY A 188 -16.88 -7.33 -11.20
C GLY A 188 -16.28 -6.14 -11.94
N ALA A 189 -17.08 -5.10 -12.16
CA ALA A 189 -16.69 -3.95 -12.99
C ALA A 189 -15.85 -2.89 -12.25
N GLY A 190 -15.78 -2.94 -10.93
CA GLY A 190 -15.21 -1.84 -10.13
C GLY A 190 -13.78 -1.48 -10.48
N ASN A 191 -12.95 -2.47 -10.84
CA ASN A 191 -11.57 -2.20 -11.18
C ASN A 191 -11.41 -1.49 -12.54
N TYR A 192 -12.33 -1.64 -13.49
CA TYR A 192 -12.36 -0.81 -14.70
C TYR A 192 -12.51 0.67 -14.34
N PHE A 193 -13.44 0.98 -13.42
CA PHE A 193 -13.67 2.35 -13.00
C PHE A 193 -12.47 2.94 -12.24
N SER A 194 -11.88 2.20 -11.32
CA SER A 194 -10.73 2.71 -10.55
C SER A 194 -9.50 2.93 -11.42
N VAL A 195 -9.18 2.01 -12.33
CA VAL A 195 -8.07 2.15 -13.28
C VAL A 195 -8.34 3.28 -14.27
N GLY A 196 -9.51 3.30 -14.92
CA GLY A 196 -9.85 4.31 -15.93
C GLY A 196 -9.83 5.73 -15.35
N LYS A 197 -10.39 5.93 -14.16
CA LYS A 197 -10.32 7.23 -13.46
C LYS A 197 -8.87 7.65 -13.17
N THR A 198 -8.03 6.72 -12.73
CA THR A 198 -6.63 7.04 -12.41
C THR A 198 -5.84 7.41 -13.68
N PHE A 199 -6.05 6.71 -14.79
CA PHE A 199 -5.47 7.10 -16.09
C PHE A 199 -5.92 8.50 -16.49
N LYS A 200 -7.22 8.80 -16.33
CA LYS A 200 -7.76 10.13 -16.64
C LYS A 200 -7.23 11.24 -15.75
N ASP A 201 -7.03 10.97 -14.46
CA ASP A 201 -6.42 11.93 -13.53
C ASP A 201 -5.00 12.32 -14.01
N ILE A 202 -4.20 11.33 -14.42
CA ILE A 202 -2.84 11.55 -14.93
C ILE A 202 -2.86 12.31 -16.25
N GLU A 203 -3.69 11.92 -17.20
CA GLU A 203 -3.84 12.65 -18.46
C GLU A 203 -4.23 14.11 -18.23
N THR A 204 -5.16 14.34 -17.31
CA THR A 204 -5.66 15.69 -17.01
C THR A 204 -4.57 16.59 -16.43
N VAL A 205 -3.72 16.07 -15.51
CA VAL A 205 -2.71 16.87 -14.81
C VAL A 205 -1.42 17.03 -15.61
N PHE A 206 -0.99 15.99 -16.33
CA PHE A 206 0.32 15.93 -17.00
C PHE A 206 0.23 15.87 -18.53
N GLY A 207 -0.94 15.67 -19.09
CA GLY A 207 -1.20 15.54 -20.53
C GLY A 207 -0.99 14.13 -21.06
N ALA A 208 -1.61 13.84 -22.21
CA ALA A 208 -1.61 12.52 -22.85
C ALA A 208 -0.19 11.98 -23.11
N LYS A 209 0.71 12.81 -23.64
CA LYS A 209 2.10 12.40 -23.92
C LYS A 209 2.85 11.90 -22.66
N THR A 210 2.68 12.56 -21.53
CA THR A 210 3.31 12.13 -20.27
C THR A 210 2.75 10.79 -19.80
N LEU A 211 1.44 10.63 -19.87
CA LEU A 211 0.77 9.35 -19.56
C LEU A 211 1.32 8.23 -20.46
N GLN A 212 1.39 8.46 -21.77
CA GLN A 212 1.79 7.46 -22.77
C GLN A 212 3.25 7.04 -22.63
N GLU A 213 4.16 7.99 -22.46
CA GLU A 213 5.60 7.74 -22.54
C GLU A 213 6.23 7.45 -21.16
N LYS A 214 5.65 7.98 -20.06
CA LYS A 214 6.33 8.01 -18.76
C LYS A 214 5.70 7.15 -17.67
N SER A 215 4.78 6.26 -18.05
CA SER A 215 4.09 5.40 -17.10
C SER A 215 4.64 3.98 -17.06
N CYS A 216 4.47 3.32 -15.90
CA CYS A 216 4.53 1.88 -15.73
C CYS A 216 3.40 1.42 -14.80
N PHE A 217 3.10 0.14 -14.78
CA PHE A 217 1.96 -0.42 -14.06
C PHE A 217 2.39 -1.56 -13.13
N LEU A 218 2.15 -1.39 -11.84
CA LEU A 218 2.34 -2.40 -10.82
C LEU A 218 0.98 -3.09 -10.57
N ALA A 219 0.84 -4.26 -11.15
CA ALA A 219 -0.40 -5.01 -11.14
C ALA A 219 -0.68 -5.64 -9.77
N HIS A 220 -1.97 -5.86 -9.50
CA HIS A 220 -2.39 -6.68 -8.37
C HIS A 220 -1.84 -8.10 -8.44
N GLY A 221 -1.92 -8.76 -9.61
CA GLY A 221 -1.17 -9.96 -9.98
C GLY A 221 -1.09 -11.05 -8.91
N THR A 222 -2.23 -11.62 -8.47
CA THR A 222 -2.27 -12.58 -7.34
C THR A 222 -1.74 -13.97 -7.66
N GLY A 223 -1.48 -14.30 -8.92
CA GLY A 223 -1.15 -15.67 -9.32
C GLY A 223 -2.37 -16.60 -9.42
N THR A 224 -3.59 -16.05 -9.50
CA THR A 224 -4.81 -16.83 -9.70
C THR A 224 -5.29 -16.71 -11.15
N PRO A 225 -5.90 -17.76 -11.74
CA PRO A 225 -6.34 -17.75 -13.14
C PRO A 225 -7.31 -16.60 -13.45
N LEU A 226 -8.33 -16.39 -12.64
CA LEU A 226 -9.31 -15.32 -12.87
C LEU A 226 -8.70 -13.93 -12.82
N ASN A 227 -7.71 -13.69 -11.95
CA ASN A 227 -7.07 -12.38 -11.86
C ASN A 227 -6.22 -12.10 -13.10
N ARG A 228 -5.43 -13.07 -13.59
CA ARG A 228 -4.55 -12.84 -14.75
C ARG A 228 -5.35 -12.41 -15.99
N ILE A 229 -6.51 -13.05 -16.24
CA ILE A 229 -7.39 -12.72 -17.36
C ILE A 229 -8.03 -11.35 -17.17
N THR A 230 -8.69 -11.13 -16.03
CA THR A 230 -9.46 -9.90 -15.81
C THR A 230 -8.57 -8.68 -15.71
N GLU A 231 -7.45 -8.75 -15.01
CA GLU A 231 -6.56 -7.61 -14.83
C GLU A 231 -5.81 -7.26 -16.13
N SER A 232 -5.29 -8.24 -16.85
CA SER A 232 -4.64 -7.97 -18.14
C SER A 232 -5.63 -7.37 -19.16
N HIS A 233 -6.88 -7.83 -19.19
CA HIS A 233 -7.91 -7.22 -20.02
C HIS A 233 -8.17 -5.76 -19.66
N ILE A 234 -8.30 -5.44 -18.35
CA ILE A 234 -8.52 -4.07 -17.89
C ILE A 234 -7.37 -3.16 -18.34
N VAL A 235 -6.14 -3.58 -18.05
CA VAL A 235 -4.96 -2.74 -18.32
C VAL A 235 -4.72 -2.59 -19.82
N SER A 236 -4.85 -3.66 -20.62
CA SER A 236 -4.75 -3.62 -22.07
C SER A 236 -5.80 -2.70 -22.70
N THR A 237 -7.06 -2.81 -22.24
CA THR A 237 -8.14 -1.94 -22.72
C THR A 237 -7.82 -0.47 -22.49
N PHE A 238 -7.43 -0.09 -21.27
CA PHE A 238 -7.12 1.33 -20.99
C PHE A 238 -5.81 1.78 -21.63
N ALA A 239 -4.81 0.93 -21.76
CA ALA A 239 -3.60 1.28 -22.52
C ALA A 239 -3.96 1.65 -23.96
N LYS A 240 -4.81 0.85 -24.61
CA LYS A 240 -5.31 1.12 -25.97
C LYS A 240 -6.12 2.42 -26.06
N GLU A 241 -7.11 2.61 -25.20
CA GLU A 241 -8.00 3.78 -25.22
C GLU A 241 -7.25 5.10 -24.96
N PHE A 242 -6.20 5.06 -24.13
CA PHE A 242 -5.36 6.23 -23.86
C PHE A 242 -4.13 6.35 -24.80
N GLY A 243 -4.03 5.49 -25.82
CA GLY A 243 -2.96 5.54 -26.82
C GLY A 243 -1.56 5.18 -26.28
N ILE A 244 -1.49 4.33 -25.27
CA ILE A 244 -0.23 3.81 -24.75
C ILE A 244 0.13 2.56 -25.57
N GLU A 245 1.28 2.54 -26.22
CA GLU A 245 1.65 1.42 -27.10
C GLU A 245 2.34 0.25 -26.37
N ASN A 246 3.18 0.56 -25.38
CA ASN A 246 4.00 -0.42 -24.66
C ASN A 246 4.10 -0.05 -23.18
N LEU A 247 3.02 -0.24 -22.43
CA LEU A 247 2.99 0.01 -20.99
C LEU A 247 3.80 -1.06 -20.26
N PRO A 248 4.91 -0.73 -19.56
CA PRO A 248 5.63 -1.68 -18.73
C PRO A 248 4.76 -2.18 -17.58
N VAL A 249 4.61 -3.50 -17.44
CA VAL A 249 3.78 -4.15 -16.42
C VAL A 249 4.60 -5.13 -15.60
N THR A 250 4.44 -5.09 -14.29
CA THR A 250 5.01 -6.07 -13.36
C THR A 250 4.04 -6.41 -12.22
N SER A 251 4.39 -7.43 -11.44
CA SER A 251 3.74 -7.74 -10.16
C SER A 251 4.77 -8.06 -9.09
N VAL A 252 4.78 -7.27 -8.02
CA VAL A 252 5.66 -7.43 -6.86
C VAL A 252 5.46 -8.78 -6.17
N LYS A 253 4.25 -9.34 -6.26
CA LYS A 253 3.89 -10.61 -5.63
C LYS A 253 4.70 -11.80 -6.11
N SER A 254 5.29 -11.73 -7.31
CA SER A 254 6.25 -12.73 -7.76
C SER A 254 7.49 -12.86 -6.85
N LYS A 255 7.78 -11.84 -6.04
CA LYS A 255 8.93 -11.80 -5.12
C LYS A 255 8.54 -12.02 -3.67
N LEU A 256 7.41 -11.47 -3.25
CA LEU A 256 7.00 -11.36 -1.84
C LEU A 256 5.83 -12.29 -1.48
N GLY A 257 5.18 -12.90 -2.48
CA GLY A 257 3.87 -13.49 -2.29
C GLY A 257 2.78 -12.42 -2.11
N HIS A 258 1.60 -12.84 -1.73
CA HIS A 258 0.47 -11.96 -1.48
C HIS A 258 0.40 -11.57 -0.01
N THR A 259 0.79 -10.38 0.31
CA THR A 259 0.86 -9.81 1.66
C THR A 259 -0.46 -9.19 2.13
N MET A 260 -1.57 -9.57 1.50
CA MET A 260 -2.95 -9.16 1.82
C MET A 260 -3.11 -7.63 1.95
N GLY A 261 -3.41 -7.14 3.15
CA GLY A 261 -3.66 -5.72 3.40
C GLY A 261 -2.48 -4.81 3.09
N THR A 262 -1.25 -5.32 3.18
CA THR A 262 -0.02 -4.55 2.90
C THR A 262 0.38 -4.53 1.43
N ALA A 263 -0.27 -5.31 0.57
CA ALA A 263 0.12 -5.43 -0.84
C ALA A 263 0.23 -4.09 -1.60
N GLY A 264 -0.59 -3.10 -1.25
CA GLY A 264 -0.50 -1.75 -1.82
C GLY A 264 0.73 -0.98 -1.34
N MET A 265 1.18 -1.20 -0.09
CA MET A 265 2.43 -0.60 0.39
C MET A 265 3.65 -1.20 -0.30
N ASP A 266 3.66 -2.52 -0.52
CA ASP A 266 4.72 -3.19 -1.28
C ASP A 266 4.82 -2.63 -2.71
N GLN A 267 3.68 -2.33 -3.34
CA GLN A 267 3.65 -1.65 -4.64
C GLN A 267 4.21 -0.22 -4.56
N ILE A 268 3.91 0.55 -3.50
CA ILE A 268 4.46 1.89 -3.29
C ILE A 268 5.99 1.82 -3.19
N TRP A 269 6.53 0.90 -2.38
CA TRP A 269 7.97 0.73 -2.23
C TRP A 269 8.65 0.30 -3.53
N CYS A 270 8.07 -0.65 -4.24
CA CYS A 270 8.56 -1.08 -5.55
C CYS A 270 8.49 0.06 -6.57
N GLY A 271 7.39 0.81 -6.60
CA GLY A 271 7.21 1.97 -7.47
C GLY A 271 8.22 3.08 -7.20
N LEU A 272 8.46 3.42 -5.93
CA LEU A 272 9.50 4.38 -5.55
C LEU A 272 10.88 3.92 -6.05
N GLY A 273 11.24 2.66 -5.76
CA GLY A 273 12.51 2.09 -6.21
C GLY A 273 12.64 2.10 -7.74
N ALA A 274 11.57 1.75 -8.46
CA ALA A 274 11.56 1.73 -9.91
C ALA A 274 11.72 3.14 -10.52
N LEU A 275 11.02 4.14 -9.99
CA LEU A 275 11.11 5.52 -10.48
C LEU A 275 12.44 6.19 -10.12
N GLU A 276 13.04 5.84 -8.99
CA GLU A 276 14.36 6.35 -8.59
C GLU A 276 15.52 5.72 -9.37
N SER A 277 15.50 4.37 -9.49
CA SER A 277 16.57 3.63 -10.16
C SER A 277 16.40 3.50 -11.67
N GLN A 278 15.22 3.84 -12.20
CA GLN A 278 14.81 3.59 -13.58
C GLN A 278 14.89 2.11 -14.00
N LYS A 279 14.66 1.21 -13.03
CA LYS A 279 14.65 -0.24 -13.21
C LYS A 279 13.36 -0.81 -12.63
N LEU A 280 12.73 -1.73 -13.36
CA LEU A 280 11.53 -2.42 -12.87
C LEU A 280 11.87 -3.88 -12.57
N THR A 281 11.41 -4.36 -11.40
CA THR A 281 11.52 -5.78 -11.07
C THR A 281 10.60 -6.61 -11.96
N GLY A 282 11.11 -7.71 -12.47
CA GLY A 282 10.35 -8.61 -13.34
C GLY A 282 9.59 -9.69 -12.58
N ILE A 283 8.66 -10.34 -13.29
CA ILE A 283 7.91 -11.52 -12.84
C ILE A 283 8.78 -12.75 -13.10
N CYS A 284 9.90 -12.89 -12.39
CA CYS A 284 10.93 -13.90 -12.65
C CYS A 284 10.50 -15.34 -12.30
N THR A 285 9.30 -15.55 -11.82
CA THR A 285 8.77 -16.86 -11.42
C THR A 285 8.12 -17.64 -12.58
N ILE A 286 8.00 -16.99 -13.74
CA ILE A 286 7.41 -17.60 -14.93
C ILE A 286 8.34 -17.47 -16.13
N PRO A 287 8.45 -18.51 -16.99
CA PRO A 287 9.23 -18.45 -18.21
C PRO A 287 8.49 -17.72 -19.35
N LYS A 288 7.17 -17.72 -19.33
CA LYS A 288 6.30 -17.08 -20.33
C LYS A 288 4.96 -16.70 -19.72
N LEU A 289 4.25 -15.78 -20.40
CA LEU A 289 2.86 -15.47 -20.10
C LEU A 289 1.93 -16.63 -20.50
N ALA A 290 0.84 -16.82 -19.75
CA ALA A 290 -0.22 -17.73 -20.14
C ALA A 290 -0.92 -17.26 -21.42
N ASP A 291 -1.51 -18.22 -22.18
CA ASP A 291 -2.08 -17.93 -23.49
C ASP A 291 -3.34 -17.05 -23.43
N ASP A 292 -4.03 -17.05 -22.29
CA ASP A 292 -5.25 -16.27 -22.04
C ASP A 292 -5.00 -14.85 -21.47
N VAL A 293 -3.74 -14.43 -21.39
CA VAL A 293 -3.34 -13.07 -20.97
C VAL A 293 -3.47 -12.10 -22.13
N PHE A 294 -4.16 -10.98 -21.92
CA PHE A 294 -4.24 -9.88 -22.87
C PHE A 294 -2.91 -9.12 -22.90
N LYS A 295 -2.24 -9.11 -24.05
CA LYS A 295 -0.87 -8.57 -24.23
C LYS A 295 -0.84 -7.30 -25.04
N GLU A 296 -1.95 -6.93 -25.70
CA GLU A 296 -2.00 -5.77 -26.59
C GLU A 296 -1.68 -4.50 -25.79
N ASN A 297 -0.75 -3.70 -26.27
CA ASN A 297 -0.29 -2.45 -25.66
C ASN A 297 0.44 -2.60 -24.31
N LEU A 298 0.82 -3.82 -23.91
CA LEU A 298 1.50 -4.11 -22.65
C LEU A 298 2.86 -4.77 -22.87
N ASP A 299 3.85 -4.34 -22.09
CA ASP A 299 5.20 -4.94 -22.01
C ASP A 299 5.38 -5.57 -20.61
N PHE A 300 5.07 -6.86 -20.48
CA PHE A 300 5.26 -7.58 -19.23
C PHE A 300 6.75 -7.87 -18.99
N PHE A 301 7.30 -7.32 -17.93
CA PHE A 301 8.68 -7.59 -17.54
C PHE A 301 8.77 -8.93 -16.83
N LEU A 302 9.36 -9.94 -17.50
CA LEU A 302 9.60 -11.27 -16.93
C LEU A 302 10.95 -11.37 -16.21
N GLU A 303 11.81 -10.41 -16.41
CA GLU A 303 13.11 -10.26 -15.74
C GLU A 303 13.30 -8.83 -15.22
N ASN A 304 14.24 -8.65 -14.30
CA ASN A 304 14.59 -7.32 -13.83
C ASN A 304 15.26 -6.55 -14.97
N LYS A 305 14.70 -5.41 -15.34
CA LYS A 305 15.11 -4.69 -16.54
C LYS A 305 15.08 -3.16 -16.33
N GLU A 306 16.00 -2.47 -16.97
CA GLU A 306 15.94 -1.02 -17.08
C GLU A 306 14.82 -0.60 -18.01
N PHE A 307 14.23 0.56 -17.74
CA PHE A 307 13.27 1.14 -18.68
C PHE A 307 14.00 1.65 -19.94
N ASN A 308 13.39 1.47 -21.10
CA ASN A 308 13.91 1.99 -22.37
C ASN A 308 13.85 3.53 -22.45
N SER A 309 13.03 4.15 -21.61
CA SER A 309 12.89 5.61 -21.49
C SER A 309 12.51 5.96 -20.06
N GLN A 310 12.83 7.19 -19.63
CA GLN A 310 12.51 7.64 -18.27
C GLN A 310 11.04 7.47 -17.94
N LYS A 311 10.76 6.82 -16.79
CA LYS A 311 9.43 6.69 -16.19
C LYS A 311 9.33 7.60 -14.97
N ASP A 312 8.21 8.30 -14.88
CA ASP A 312 7.92 9.26 -13.81
C ASP A 312 6.59 8.94 -13.10
N ILE A 313 5.85 7.94 -13.56
CA ILE A 313 4.54 7.57 -13.04
C ILE A 313 4.46 6.06 -12.88
N ALA A 314 4.16 5.60 -11.69
CA ALA A 314 3.89 4.19 -11.40
C ALA A 314 2.43 4.02 -10.96
N PHE A 315 1.62 3.37 -11.79
CA PHE A 315 0.26 2.98 -11.41
C PHE A 315 0.31 1.84 -10.41
N LEU A 316 -0.50 1.94 -9.36
CA LEU A 316 -0.65 0.97 -8.28
C LEU A 316 -2.07 0.45 -8.31
N ASN A 317 -2.25 -0.84 -8.53
CA ASN A 317 -3.58 -1.45 -8.63
C ASN A 317 -3.78 -2.51 -7.56
N SER A 318 -4.86 -2.40 -6.79
CA SER A 318 -5.23 -3.38 -5.77
C SER A 318 -6.69 -3.80 -5.91
N LYS A 319 -6.92 -5.13 -5.86
CA LYS A 319 -8.23 -5.75 -5.94
C LYS A 319 -8.48 -6.57 -4.68
N GLY A 320 -9.32 -6.06 -3.82
CA GLY A 320 -9.67 -6.72 -2.56
C GLY A 320 -10.85 -7.67 -2.71
N PHE A 321 -10.81 -8.76 -1.96
CA PHE A 321 -11.89 -9.71 -1.84
C PHE A 321 -13.21 -8.99 -1.48
N GLY A 322 -14.33 -9.42 -2.03
CA GLY A 322 -15.62 -8.76 -1.81
C GLY A 322 -15.96 -7.68 -2.83
N GLY A 323 -15.01 -7.25 -3.67
CA GLY A 323 -15.20 -6.22 -4.69
C GLY A 323 -14.68 -4.84 -4.27
N ASN A 324 -13.63 -4.82 -3.50
CA ASN A 324 -12.94 -3.62 -3.08
C ASN A 324 -11.80 -3.30 -4.06
N ASN A 325 -12.01 -2.36 -4.95
CA ASN A 325 -11.01 -1.99 -5.95
C ASN A 325 -10.45 -0.62 -5.65
N ALA A 326 -9.13 -0.50 -5.65
CA ALA A 326 -8.44 0.76 -5.46
C ALA A 326 -7.27 0.88 -6.43
N THR A 327 -7.18 2.03 -7.09
CA THR A 327 -6.07 2.35 -7.99
C THR A 327 -5.57 3.75 -7.70
N SER A 328 -4.27 3.93 -7.68
CA SER A 328 -3.60 5.22 -7.51
C SER A 328 -2.42 5.32 -8.47
N ALA A 329 -1.83 6.49 -8.55
CA ALA A 329 -0.59 6.71 -9.26
C ALA A 329 0.42 7.39 -8.33
N LEU A 330 1.57 6.77 -8.19
CA LEU A 330 2.75 7.37 -7.56
C LEU A 330 3.49 8.18 -8.60
N ILE A 331 3.70 9.44 -8.31
CA ILE A 331 4.40 10.41 -9.15
C ILE A 331 5.84 10.56 -8.65
N SER A 332 6.82 10.52 -9.54
CA SER A 332 8.24 10.67 -9.19
C SER A 332 8.54 11.99 -8.48
N SER A 333 9.65 12.04 -7.75
CA SER A 333 10.16 13.29 -7.16
C SER A 333 10.38 14.38 -8.21
N ASN A 334 10.83 14.02 -9.41
CA ASN A 334 11.08 14.98 -10.51
C ASN A 334 9.79 15.66 -11.00
N LEU A 335 8.72 14.91 -11.23
CA LEU A 335 7.43 15.51 -11.60
C LEU A 335 6.77 16.22 -10.42
N THR A 336 6.93 15.72 -9.20
CA THR A 336 6.46 16.40 -7.98
C THR A 336 7.12 17.77 -7.84
N GLU A 337 8.43 17.89 -8.04
CA GLU A 337 9.12 19.19 -8.00
C GLU A 337 8.57 20.16 -9.05
N LYS A 338 8.22 19.69 -10.25
CA LYS A 338 7.55 20.53 -11.28
C LYS A 338 6.17 21.02 -10.85
N LEU A 339 5.42 20.21 -10.10
CA LEU A 339 4.14 20.64 -9.51
C LEU A 339 4.38 21.71 -8.44
N LEU A 340 5.37 21.54 -7.57
CA LEU A 340 5.74 22.53 -6.57
C LEU A 340 6.16 23.86 -7.19
N GLN A 341 6.90 23.85 -8.31
CA GLN A 341 7.29 25.05 -9.05
C GLN A 341 6.09 25.87 -9.58
N ARG A 342 4.92 25.25 -9.76
CA ARG A 342 3.70 25.96 -10.16
C ARG A 342 3.01 26.70 -9.00
N ARG A 343 3.35 26.33 -7.74
CA ARG A 343 2.65 26.79 -6.51
C ARG A 343 3.52 27.65 -5.62
N PHE A 344 4.83 27.45 -5.64
CA PHE A 344 5.77 28.12 -4.75
C PHE A 344 6.80 28.95 -5.51
N THR A 345 7.26 30.01 -4.88
CA THR A 345 8.29 30.90 -5.43
C THR A 345 9.67 30.19 -5.46
N GLU A 346 10.54 30.68 -6.33
CA GLU A 346 11.91 30.18 -6.40
C GLU A 346 12.68 30.34 -5.07
N LYS A 347 12.38 31.41 -4.31
CA LYS A 347 12.95 31.64 -2.97
C LYS A 347 12.55 30.56 -1.98
N GLU A 348 11.28 30.19 -1.95
CA GLU A 348 10.78 29.10 -1.07
C GLU A 348 11.38 27.74 -1.44
N LEU A 349 11.45 27.44 -2.73
CA LEU A 349 12.05 26.19 -3.21
C LEU A 349 13.57 26.12 -2.92
N LYS A 350 14.30 27.22 -3.02
CA LYS A 350 15.71 27.27 -2.61
C LYS A 350 15.88 27.07 -1.10
N ALA A 351 15.00 27.68 -0.29
CA ALA A 351 15.01 27.48 1.15
C ALA A 351 14.73 26.03 1.55
N TRP A 352 13.73 25.39 0.90
CA TRP A 352 13.45 23.97 1.07
C TRP A 352 14.65 23.10 0.73
N LYS A 353 15.28 23.30 -0.47
CA LYS A 353 16.45 22.52 -0.91
C LYS A 353 17.59 22.57 0.11
N LYS A 354 17.83 23.75 0.69
CA LYS A 354 18.85 23.90 1.74
C LYS A 354 18.52 23.14 3.02
N LYS A 355 17.24 23.18 3.47
CA LYS A 355 16.81 22.40 4.64
C LYS A 355 16.86 20.89 4.38
N ARG A 356 16.48 20.47 3.15
CA ARG A 356 16.52 19.06 2.73
C ARG A 356 17.91 18.44 2.81
N GLU A 357 18.97 19.21 2.57
CA GLU A 357 20.34 18.71 2.71
C GLU A 357 20.61 18.17 4.12
N ALA A 358 20.19 18.89 5.16
CA ALA A 358 20.32 18.44 6.55
C ALA A 358 19.47 17.17 6.82
N THR A 359 18.27 17.11 6.27
CA THR A 359 17.41 15.91 6.37
C THR A 359 18.06 14.68 5.72
N LEU A 360 18.70 14.86 4.57
CA LEU A 360 19.42 13.78 3.88
C LEU A 360 20.64 13.29 4.68
N GLN A 361 21.40 14.21 5.28
CA GLN A 361 22.53 13.85 6.16
C GLN A 361 22.07 13.05 7.40
N LEU A 362 20.98 13.47 8.03
CA LEU A 362 20.38 12.72 9.14
C LEU A 362 19.91 11.33 8.72
N ARG A 363 19.28 11.23 7.55
CA ARG A 363 18.85 9.94 6.99
C ARG A 363 20.05 9.00 6.79
N GLU A 364 21.13 9.49 6.20
CA GLU A 364 22.33 8.69 5.96
C GLU A 364 22.94 8.20 7.27
N LYS A 365 23.09 9.10 8.24
CA LYS A 365 23.55 8.72 9.59
C LYS A 365 22.68 7.65 10.23
N ASN A 366 21.35 7.80 10.17
CA ASN A 366 20.43 6.81 10.73
C ASN A 366 20.52 5.46 9.99
N PHE A 367 20.73 5.51 8.67
CA PHE A 367 20.94 4.29 7.88
C PHE A 367 22.22 3.55 8.31
N GLU A 368 23.33 4.27 8.49
CA GLU A 368 24.58 3.70 9.00
C GLU A 368 24.40 3.06 10.38
N LEU A 369 23.69 3.73 11.31
CA LEU A 369 23.35 3.17 12.61
C LEU A 369 22.53 1.90 12.49
N ALA A 370 21.52 1.89 11.62
CA ALA A 370 20.68 0.72 11.40
C ALA A 370 21.46 -0.48 10.82
N VAL A 371 22.35 -0.23 9.85
CA VAL A 371 23.22 -1.27 9.27
C VAL A 371 24.16 -1.88 10.32
N ASN A 372 24.65 -1.07 11.24
CA ASN A 372 25.53 -1.52 12.33
C ASN A 372 24.77 -2.08 13.53
N SER A 373 23.44 -2.15 13.48
CA SER A 373 22.56 -2.55 14.60
C SER A 373 22.70 -1.66 15.86
N ASP A 374 23.09 -0.41 15.67
CA ASP A 374 23.27 0.59 16.73
C ASP A 374 22.06 1.54 16.86
N ILE A 375 20.98 1.26 16.12
CA ILE A 375 19.76 2.07 16.19
C ILE A 375 18.92 1.67 17.40
N GLU A 376 18.60 2.65 18.24
CA GLU A 376 17.68 2.46 19.36
C GLU A 376 16.23 2.33 18.86
N PRO A 377 15.38 1.52 19.52
CA PRO A 377 13.97 1.44 19.23
C PRO A 377 13.29 2.82 19.33
N ILE A 378 12.45 3.15 18.37
CA ILE A 378 11.72 4.43 18.37
C ILE A 378 10.42 4.41 19.22
N TYR A 379 10.01 3.22 19.68
CA TYR A 379 8.84 3.08 20.53
C TYR A 379 9.21 3.12 22.01
N GLU A 380 8.41 3.80 22.81
CA GLU A 380 8.63 3.99 24.24
C GLU A 380 7.34 3.69 25.02
N PHE A 381 7.49 2.87 26.08
CA PHE A 381 6.40 2.57 27.01
C PHE A 381 6.48 3.46 28.23
N ASP A 382 5.32 3.85 28.77
CA ASP A 382 5.16 4.67 29.99
C ASP A 382 5.84 6.06 29.93
N LYS A 383 6.18 6.55 28.73
CA LYS A 383 6.72 7.88 28.53
C LYS A 383 5.63 8.88 28.20
N ASP A 384 5.70 10.06 28.78
CA ASP A 384 4.81 11.20 28.55
C ASP A 384 3.31 10.86 28.66
N VAL A 385 2.99 9.85 29.47
CA VAL A 385 1.61 9.46 29.75
C VAL A 385 0.89 10.64 30.42
N LEU A 386 -0.26 11.03 29.85
CA LEU A 386 -1.10 12.09 30.38
C LEU A 386 -2.05 11.54 31.44
N ASP A 387 -2.02 12.12 32.63
CA ASP A 387 -3.02 11.92 33.68
C ASP A 387 -4.16 12.95 33.50
N LEU A 388 -5.30 12.70 34.12
CA LEU A 388 -6.45 13.63 34.13
C LEU A 388 -6.08 15.01 34.69
N THR A 389 -5.12 15.08 35.62
CA THR A 389 -4.60 16.31 36.22
C THR A 389 -3.61 17.05 35.33
N ASP A 390 -3.17 16.46 34.23
CA ASP A 390 -2.23 17.04 33.29
C ASP A 390 -2.90 17.89 32.20
N LEU A 391 -4.23 18.01 32.26
CA LEU A 391 -5.02 18.70 31.27
C LEU A 391 -5.61 20.01 31.85
N GLU A 392 -5.29 21.13 31.21
CA GLU A 392 -5.99 22.40 31.42
C GLU A 392 -7.08 22.56 30.37
N ILE A 393 -8.34 22.46 30.80
CA ILE A 393 -9.49 22.47 29.89
C ILE A 393 -10.20 23.82 29.94
N SER A 394 -10.42 24.42 28.78
CA SER A 394 -11.19 25.62 28.58
C SER A 394 -12.23 25.45 27.47
N LYS A 395 -13.13 26.41 27.28
CA LYS A 395 -14.04 26.41 26.11
C LYS A 395 -13.32 26.62 24.76
N LYS A 396 -12.06 27.02 24.78
CA LYS A 396 -11.30 27.40 23.57
C LYS A 396 -10.21 26.39 23.24
N SER A 397 -9.66 25.72 24.24
CA SER A 397 -8.54 24.78 24.04
C SER A 397 -8.41 23.80 25.20
N ILE A 398 -7.70 22.71 24.91
CA ILE A 398 -7.17 21.77 25.88
C ILE A 398 -5.65 21.87 25.81
N LYS A 399 -5.02 22.19 26.93
CA LYS A 399 -3.55 22.22 27.04
C LYS A 399 -3.07 21.03 27.82
N THR A 400 -1.95 20.48 27.40
CA THR A 400 -1.29 19.40 28.12
C THR A 400 -0.06 19.92 28.86
N LYS A 401 0.34 19.26 29.93
CA LYS A 401 1.60 19.60 30.66
C LYS A 401 2.85 19.45 29.77
N THR A 402 2.76 18.67 28.68
CA THR A 402 3.82 18.49 27.69
C THR A 402 3.94 19.66 26.72
N GLY A 403 3.08 20.68 26.86
CA GLY A 403 3.15 21.92 26.10
C GLY A 403 2.31 21.96 24.82
N PHE A 404 1.49 20.96 24.56
CA PHE A 404 0.53 21.03 23.46
C PHE A 404 -0.69 21.86 23.84
N ASP A 405 -1.15 22.72 22.91
CA ASP A 405 -2.35 23.53 23.03
C ASP A 405 -3.28 23.20 21.85
N TYR A 406 -4.33 22.43 22.13
CA TYR A 406 -5.30 21.99 21.14
C TYR A 406 -6.50 22.92 21.13
N ALA A 407 -6.66 23.70 20.08
CA ALA A 407 -7.82 24.56 19.90
C ALA A 407 -9.10 23.71 19.72
N LEU A 408 -10.12 24.02 20.52
CA LEU A 408 -11.46 23.43 20.35
C LEU A 408 -12.25 24.28 19.35
N ASN A 409 -11.93 24.08 18.07
CA ASN A 409 -12.60 24.73 16.96
C ASN A 409 -13.75 23.86 16.45
N SER A 410 -14.82 24.48 16.00
CA SER A 410 -15.90 23.81 15.27
C SER A 410 -15.86 24.28 13.82
N ASP A 411 -15.90 23.35 12.90
CA ASP A 411 -16.07 23.65 11.47
C ASP A 411 -17.54 23.91 11.13
N LEU A 412 -18.45 23.71 12.09
CA LEU A 412 -19.89 23.90 11.93
C LEU A 412 -20.28 25.37 12.09
N THR A 413 -21.12 25.84 11.22
CA THR A 413 -21.76 27.15 11.28
C THR A 413 -23.26 26.99 11.51
N LYS A 414 -23.96 28.07 11.94
CA LYS A 414 -25.42 28.04 12.11
C LYS A 414 -26.18 27.81 10.79
N SER A 415 -25.50 28.02 9.65
CA SER A 415 -26.08 27.80 8.32
C SER A 415 -25.99 26.37 7.84
N ASP A 416 -25.32 25.49 8.58
CA ASP A 416 -25.20 24.08 8.23
C ASP A 416 -26.40 23.23 8.69
N PHE A 417 -27.37 23.86 9.41
CA PHE A 417 -28.58 23.23 9.97
C PHE A 417 -29.84 24.05 9.76
#